data_21e21d62d7a8456e525f11613073dd2a
#
_entry.id   21e21d62d7a8456e525f11613073dd2a
#
_cell.length_a   1.000
_cell.length_b   1.000
_cell.length_c   1.000
_cell.angle_alpha   90.00
_cell.angle_beta   90.00
_cell.angle_gamma   90.00
#
_symmetry.space_group_name_H-M   'P 1'
#
loop_
_entity.id
_entity.type
_entity.pdbx_description
1 polymer ?
#
loop_
_entity_poly.entity_id
_entity_poly.type
_entity_poly.pdbx_seq_one_letter_code
_entity_poly.pdbx_strand_id
1 'polypeptide(L)'
;AHALKGYDGRCRNIHGHSYEMRVTIKGNTIMDDNNPKNGMVMDFGDLKNIVNEEIINHYDHAFIINHQMPEDFIEEVKRHYDRIIIVPFQPTTEMMLIDFSKKIKKRLPEGIQLVKILLKETEGSYAELIEE
;
A
#
# COMPACT_ATOMS: atom_id res chain seq x y z
N ALA A 1 10.37 5.88 4.13
CA ALA A 1 10.37 6.75 5.32
C ALA A 1 9.13 7.65 5.33
N HIS A 2 8.76 8.14 6.47
CA HIS A 2 7.65 9.07 6.65
C HIS A 2 7.84 9.90 7.92
N ALA A 3 6.98 10.91 8.08
CA ALA A 3 6.91 11.72 9.29
C ALA A 3 5.46 12.13 9.50
N LEU A 4 5.01 12.14 10.76
CA LEU A 4 3.63 12.48 11.10
C LEU A 4 3.55 13.95 11.52
N LYS A 5 3.04 14.78 10.61
CA LYS A 5 2.90 16.23 10.83
C LYS A 5 1.97 16.52 12.02
N GLY A 6 2.48 17.29 12.99
CA GLY A 6 1.69 17.69 14.15
C GLY A 6 1.52 16.63 15.23
N TYR A 7 2.12 15.45 15.06
CA TYR A 7 2.07 14.40 16.06
C TYR A 7 2.90 14.79 17.30
N ASP A 8 2.45 14.37 18.47
CA ASP A 8 3.07 14.72 19.75
C ASP A 8 4.14 13.71 20.21
N GLY A 9 4.33 12.61 19.50
CA GLY A 9 5.31 11.58 19.79
C GLY A 9 6.52 11.61 18.85
N ARG A 10 7.37 10.60 18.98
CA ARG A 10 8.62 10.49 18.20
C ARG A 10 8.39 10.36 16.70
N CYS A 11 7.26 9.79 16.29
CA CYS A 11 6.94 9.58 14.88
C CYS A 11 6.70 10.87 14.10
N ARG A 12 6.71 12.02 14.76
CA ARG A 12 6.73 13.31 14.07
C ARG A 12 8.03 13.54 13.31
N ASN A 13 9.09 12.84 13.69
CA ASN A 13 10.38 12.92 13.02
C ASN A 13 10.43 11.98 11.83
N ILE A 14 11.35 12.23 10.90
CA ILE A 14 11.54 11.36 9.75
C ILE A 14 12.11 10.02 10.23
N HIS A 15 11.44 8.95 9.88
CA HIS A 15 11.86 7.60 10.24
C HIS A 15 11.34 6.60 9.21
N GLY A 16 11.87 5.40 9.23
CA GLY A 16 11.50 4.36 8.27
C GLY A 16 11.16 3.05 8.94
N HIS A 17 10.50 2.19 8.16
CA HIS A 17 10.14 0.85 8.58
C HIS A 17 10.39 -0.12 7.42
N SER A 18 10.58 -1.40 7.75
CA SER A 18 10.54 -2.48 6.78
C SER A 18 9.10 -3.02 6.76
N TYR A 19 8.27 -2.41 5.90
CA TYR A 19 6.87 -2.78 5.84
C TYR A 19 6.66 -4.16 5.23
N GLU A 20 5.71 -4.90 5.80
CA GLU A 20 5.18 -6.11 5.20
C GLU A 20 3.70 -5.94 4.92
N MET A 21 3.26 -6.40 3.76
CA MET A 21 1.86 -6.31 3.38
C MET A 21 1.32 -7.69 3.04
N ARG A 22 0.09 -7.96 3.51
CA ARG A 22 -0.64 -9.16 3.16
C ARG A 22 -1.97 -8.76 2.54
N VAL A 23 -2.28 -9.37 1.42
CA VAL A 23 -3.52 -9.09 0.68
C VAL A 23 -4.32 -10.39 0.60
N THR A 24 -5.56 -10.34 1.07
CA THR A 24 -6.49 -11.47 1.04
C THR A 24 -7.63 -11.16 0.08
N ILE A 25 -7.82 -12.03 -0.89
CA ILE A 25 -8.91 -11.94 -1.86
C ILE A 25 -9.81 -13.16 -1.74
N LYS A 26 -11.02 -13.06 -2.31
CA LYS A 26 -11.93 -14.19 -2.44
C LYS A 26 -12.58 -14.19 -3.82
N GLY A 27 -12.98 -15.36 -4.24
CA GLY A 27 -13.67 -15.58 -5.51
C GLY A 27 -13.96 -17.06 -5.70
N ASN A 28 -14.60 -17.39 -6.80
CA ASN A 28 -14.84 -18.78 -7.16
C ASN A 28 -13.62 -19.33 -7.89
N THR A 29 -13.31 -20.61 -7.66
CA THR A 29 -12.29 -21.30 -8.43
C THR A 29 -12.71 -21.42 -9.90
N ILE A 30 -11.76 -21.26 -10.80
CA ILE A 30 -11.98 -21.49 -12.22
C ILE A 30 -12.15 -22.99 -12.45
N MET A 31 -13.28 -23.38 -13.01
CA MET A 31 -13.64 -24.77 -13.28
C MET A 31 -13.75 -24.99 -14.79
N ASP A 32 -12.63 -24.84 -15.49
CA ASP A 32 -12.55 -24.94 -16.94
C ASP A 32 -11.23 -25.62 -17.33
N ASP A 33 -11.30 -26.86 -17.78
CA ASP A 33 -10.14 -27.66 -18.12
C ASP A 33 -9.29 -27.07 -19.25
N ASN A 34 -9.87 -26.19 -20.06
CA ASN A 34 -9.16 -25.52 -21.15
C ASN A 34 -8.52 -24.20 -20.72
N ASN A 35 -8.78 -23.74 -19.51
CA ASN A 35 -8.19 -22.50 -18.99
C ASN A 35 -6.85 -22.85 -18.32
N PRO A 36 -5.74 -22.18 -18.69
CA PRO A 36 -4.44 -22.44 -18.06
C PRO A 36 -4.42 -22.14 -16.55
N LYS A 37 -5.41 -21.41 -16.04
CA LYS A 37 -5.57 -21.10 -14.61
C LYS A 37 -6.63 -21.98 -13.95
N ASN A 38 -7.01 -23.09 -14.58
CA ASN A 38 -8.00 -24.00 -14.02
C ASN A 38 -7.65 -24.43 -12.59
N GLY A 39 -8.63 -24.40 -11.70
CA GLY A 39 -8.45 -24.74 -10.29
C GLY A 39 -8.01 -23.60 -9.40
N MET A 40 -7.72 -22.43 -9.94
CA MET A 40 -7.32 -21.23 -9.18
C MET A 40 -8.48 -20.27 -9.00
N VAL A 41 -8.48 -19.54 -7.90
CA VAL A 41 -9.31 -18.34 -7.77
C VAL A 41 -8.70 -17.23 -8.61
N MET A 42 -7.39 -17.05 -8.47
CA MET A 42 -6.58 -16.12 -9.23
C MET A 42 -5.13 -16.58 -9.10
N ASP A 43 -4.35 -16.41 -10.14
CA ASP A 43 -2.92 -16.71 -10.10
C ASP A 43 -2.23 -15.79 -9.11
N PHE A 44 -1.45 -16.35 -8.20
CA PHE A 44 -0.69 -15.57 -7.23
C PHE A 44 0.25 -14.56 -7.90
N GLY A 45 0.84 -14.94 -9.04
CA GLY A 45 1.70 -14.04 -9.80
C GLY A 45 0.96 -12.81 -10.31
N ASP A 46 -0.28 -12.98 -10.78
CA ASP A 46 -1.10 -11.88 -11.26
C ASP A 46 -1.47 -10.93 -10.12
N LEU A 47 -1.82 -11.48 -8.95
CA LEU A 47 -2.10 -10.66 -7.77
C LEU A 47 -0.85 -9.89 -7.32
N LYS A 48 0.30 -10.55 -7.28
CA LYS A 48 1.56 -9.89 -6.92
C LYS A 48 1.93 -8.79 -7.89
N ASN A 49 1.69 -8.99 -9.19
CA ASN A 49 1.94 -7.95 -10.19
C ASN A 49 1.09 -6.71 -9.95
N ILE A 50 -0.20 -6.88 -9.63
CA ILE A 50 -1.08 -5.76 -9.28
C ILE A 50 -0.52 -4.99 -8.09
N VAL A 51 -0.18 -5.69 -7.02
CA VAL A 51 0.33 -5.07 -5.79
C VAL A 51 1.66 -4.37 -6.06
N ASN A 52 2.56 -5.00 -6.80
CA ASN A 52 3.85 -4.41 -7.13
C ASN A 52 3.70 -3.15 -7.99
N GLU A 53 2.89 -3.21 -9.04
CA GLU A 53 2.70 -2.07 -9.95
C GLU A 53 1.99 -0.91 -9.28
N GLU A 54 0.97 -1.17 -8.48
CA GLU A 54 0.17 -0.12 -7.86
C GLU A 54 0.79 0.44 -6.59
N ILE A 55 1.56 -0.35 -5.85
CA ILE A 55 2.02 0.03 -4.52
C ILE A 55 3.53 -0.12 -4.37
N ILE A 56 4.05 -1.35 -4.41
CA ILE A 56 5.42 -1.62 -3.97
C ILE A 56 6.45 -0.84 -4.80
N ASN A 57 6.31 -0.82 -6.12
CA ASN A 57 7.27 -0.14 -7.01
C ASN A 57 7.34 1.38 -6.75
N HIS A 58 6.28 1.96 -6.19
CA HIS A 58 6.23 3.38 -5.88
C HIS A 58 6.71 3.69 -4.47
N TYR A 59 6.36 2.85 -3.51
CA TYR A 59 6.58 3.13 -2.09
C TYR A 59 7.89 2.58 -1.54
N ASP A 60 8.44 1.53 -2.15
CA ASP A 60 9.70 0.96 -1.70
C ASP A 60 10.84 1.98 -1.83
N HIS A 61 11.58 2.20 -0.75
CA HIS A 61 12.64 3.21 -0.64
C HIS A 61 12.15 4.64 -0.86
N ALA A 62 10.87 4.92 -0.72
CA ALA A 62 10.33 6.26 -0.90
C ALA A 62 10.22 7.03 0.41
N PHE A 63 10.27 8.35 0.31
CA PHE A 63 9.88 9.24 1.39
C PHE A 63 8.45 9.71 1.11
N ILE A 64 7.54 9.34 1.99
CA ILE A 64 6.11 9.64 1.88
C ILE A 64 5.84 10.91 2.69
N ILE A 65 5.39 11.95 2.02
CA ILE A 65 5.22 13.28 2.62
C ILE A 65 3.75 13.68 2.58
N ASN A 66 3.24 14.10 3.74
CA ASN A 66 1.93 14.74 3.83
C ASN A 66 1.96 16.05 3.01
N HIS A 67 0.98 16.24 2.12
CA HIS A 67 0.89 17.42 1.25
C HIS A 67 0.77 18.73 2.03
N GLN A 68 0.41 18.68 3.31
CA GLN A 68 0.29 19.85 4.18
C GLN A 68 1.63 20.30 4.80
N MET A 69 2.72 19.57 4.54
CA MET A 69 4.05 20.03 4.96
C MET A 69 4.39 21.33 4.22
N PRO A 70 5.26 22.18 4.82
CA PRO A 70 5.64 23.43 4.18
C PRO A 70 6.16 23.22 2.75
N GLU A 71 5.73 24.10 1.84
CA GLU A 71 6.06 24.01 0.42
C GLU A 71 7.58 24.08 0.20
N ASP A 72 8.26 24.95 0.91
CA ASP A 72 9.73 25.09 0.83
C ASP A 72 10.45 23.81 1.24
N PHE A 73 9.94 23.12 2.26
CA PHE A 73 10.48 21.83 2.66
C PHE A 73 10.30 20.78 1.56
N ILE A 74 9.11 20.69 0.98
CA ILE A 74 8.81 19.74 -0.09
C ILE A 74 9.70 19.99 -1.30
N GLU A 75 9.85 21.25 -1.71
CA GLU A 75 10.69 21.62 -2.84
C GLU A 75 12.16 21.29 -2.59
N GLU A 76 12.65 21.54 -1.39
CA GLU A 76 14.03 21.25 -1.03
C GLU A 76 14.30 19.74 -1.07
N VAL A 77 13.42 18.93 -0.51
CA VAL A 77 13.56 17.46 -0.53
C VAL A 77 13.58 16.94 -1.96
N LYS A 78 12.69 17.45 -2.82
CA LYS A 78 12.62 17.05 -4.23
C LYS A 78 13.89 17.37 -5.01
N ARG A 79 14.63 18.39 -4.61
CA ARG A 79 15.89 18.74 -5.27
C ARG A 79 17.00 17.75 -4.97
N HIS A 80 16.92 17.04 -3.84
CA HIS A 80 17.98 16.14 -3.38
C HIS A 80 17.68 14.66 -3.57
N TYR A 81 16.39 14.29 -3.68
CA TYR A 81 15.96 12.88 -3.70
C TYR A 81 14.92 12.64 -4.78
N ASP A 82 14.98 11.47 -5.39
CA ASP A 82 14.11 11.12 -6.52
C ASP A 82 12.83 10.43 -6.09
N ARG A 83 12.90 9.62 -5.03
CA ARG A 83 11.77 8.78 -4.63
C ARG A 83 10.95 9.47 -3.54
N ILE A 84 10.23 10.49 -3.96
CA ILE A 84 9.38 11.31 -3.11
C ILE A 84 7.92 11.09 -3.54
N ILE A 85 7.06 10.77 -2.56
CA ILE A 85 5.62 10.62 -2.79
C ILE A 85 4.88 11.63 -1.92
N ILE A 86 4.13 12.52 -2.55
CA ILE A 86 3.27 13.47 -1.84
C ILE A 86 1.87 12.85 -1.76
N VAL A 87 1.35 12.68 -0.55
CA VAL A 87 0.04 12.09 -0.33
C VAL A 87 -0.92 13.10 0.28
N PRO A 88 -2.22 13.04 -0.07
CA PRO A 88 -3.22 13.98 0.44
C PRO A 88 -3.78 13.57 1.82
N PHE A 89 -2.96 12.90 2.63
CA PHE A 89 -3.32 12.42 3.95
C PHE A 89 -2.10 12.34 4.85
N GLN A 90 -2.32 12.21 6.15
CA GLN A 90 -1.26 11.87 7.09
C GLN A 90 -0.78 10.43 6.80
N PRO A 91 0.51 10.19 6.53
CA PRO A 91 0.98 8.86 6.10
C PRO A 91 1.13 7.87 7.26
N THR A 92 0.05 7.65 7.97
CA THR A 92 -0.07 6.57 8.96
C THR A 92 -0.31 5.24 8.25
N THR A 93 -0.07 4.14 8.94
CA THR A 93 -0.36 2.81 8.43
C THR A 93 -1.83 2.68 8.03
N GLU A 94 -2.74 3.21 8.85
CA GLU A 94 -4.18 3.16 8.62
C GLU A 94 -4.59 3.91 7.35
N MET A 95 -4.08 5.12 7.16
CA MET A 95 -4.41 5.92 5.98
C MET A 95 -3.81 5.34 4.70
N MET A 96 -2.60 4.80 4.79
CA MET A 96 -2.00 4.10 3.66
C MET A 96 -2.81 2.87 3.27
N LEU A 97 -3.32 2.10 4.24
CA LEU A 97 -4.18 0.95 3.96
C LEU A 97 -5.43 1.34 3.17
N ILE A 98 -6.08 2.45 3.55
CA ILE A 98 -7.27 2.95 2.85
C ILE A 98 -6.93 3.25 1.38
N ASP A 99 -5.83 3.95 1.15
CA ASP A 99 -5.38 4.28 -0.20
C ASP A 99 -5.01 3.02 -1.00
N PHE A 100 -4.26 2.12 -0.39
CA PHE A 100 -3.83 0.88 -1.03
C PHE A 100 -5.01 -0.02 -1.40
N SER A 101 -6.02 -0.10 -0.53
CA SER A 101 -7.22 -0.90 -0.81
C SER A 101 -7.95 -0.40 -2.05
N LYS A 102 -8.07 0.91 -2.19
CA LYS A 102 -8.71 1.52 -3.37
C LYS A 102 -7.95 1.19 -4.65
N LYS A 103 -6.63 1.25 -4.61
CA LYS A 103 -5.77 0.96 -5.75
C LYS A 103 -5.87 -0.49 -6.19
N ILE A 104 -5.86 -1.41 -5.22
CA ILE A 104 -5.97 -2.86 -5.51
C ILE A 104 -7.36 -3.18 -6.06
N LYS A 105 -8.42 -2.67 -5.43
CA LYS A 105 -9.79 -2.95 -5.87
C LYS A 105 -10.05 -2.56 -7.33
N LYS A 106 -9.46 -1.47 -7.78
CA LYS A 106 -9.60 -1.03 -9.18
C LYS A 106 -9.00 -2.00 -10.20
N ARG A 107 -8.03 -2.78 -9.79
CA ARG A 107 -7.27 -3.67 -10.65
C ARG A 107 -7.73 -5.12 -10.59
N LEU A 108 -8.53 -5.50 -9.59
CA LEU A 108 -8.99 -6.88 -9.46
C LEU A 108 -9.96 -7.23 -10.57
N PRO A 109 -9.84 -8.44 -11.17
CA PRO A 109 -10.77 -8.91 -12.20
C PRO A 109 -12.19 -9.03 -11.66
N GLU A 110 -13.16 -9.02 -12.56
CA GLU A 110 -14.55 -9.28 -12.22
C GLU A 110 -14.68 -10.64 -11.52
N GLY A 111 -15.48 -10.67 -10.45
CA GLY A 111 -15.70 -11.89 -9.66
C GLY A 111 -14.68 -12.09 -8.55
N ILE A 112 -13.63 -11.27 -8.48
CA ILE A 112 -12.63 -11.31 -7.42
C ILE A 112 -12.84 -10.12 -6.50
N GLN A 113 -12.93 -10.38 -5.20
CA GLN A 113 -13.17 -9.35 -4.20
C GLN A 113 -11.98 -9.26 -3.24
N LEU A 114 -11.62 -8.03 -2.88
CA LEU A 114 -10.67 -7.79 -1.80
C LEU A 114 -11.37 -8.06 -0.47
N VAL A 115 -10.78 -8.88 0.37
CA VAL A 115 -11.32 -9.21 1.69
C VAL A 115 -10.61 -8.43 2.78
N LYS A 116 -9.30 -8.41 2.73
CA LYS A 116 -8.49 -7.83 3.80
C LYS A 116 -7.12 -7.42 3.28
N ILE A 117 -6.62 -6.30 3.80
CA ILE A 117 -5.22 -5.91 3.66
C ILE A 117 -4.65 -5.72 5.06
N LEU A 118 -3.47 -6.26 5.29
CA LEU A 118 -2.69 -6.02 6.50
C LEU A 118 -1.42 -5.27 6.10
N LEU A 119 -1.09 -4.21 6.83
CA LEU A 119 0.17 -3.50 6.68
C LEU A 119 0.87 -3.46 8.02
N LYS A 120 2.06 -4.04 8.07
CA LYS A 120 2.87 -4.20 9.26
C LYS A 120 4.07 -3.27 9.21
N GLU A 121 4.23 -2.42 10.22
CA GLU A 121 5.37 -1.53 10.36
C GLU A 121 6.55 -2.22 11.06
N THR A 122 6.24 -2.95 12.13
CA THR A 122 7.22 -3.69 12.95
C THR A 122 6.60 -5.02 13.35
N GLU A 123 7.39 -5.88 14.01
CA GLU A 123 6.88 -7.16 14.51
C GLU A 123 5.66 -7.00 15.42
N GLY A 124 5.59 -5.92 16.18
CA GLY A 124 4.52 -5.68 17.16
C GLY A 124 3.48 -4.66 16.73
N SER A 125 3.60 -4.05 15.54
CA SER A 125 2.73 -2.93 15.14
C SER A 125 2.23 -3.10 13.71
N TYR A 126 0.94 -3.32 13.56
CA TYR A 126 0.31 -3.48 12.26
C TYR A 126 -1.15 -3.00 12.30
N ALA A 127 -1.70 -2.77 11.14
CA ALA A 127 -3.10 -2.46 10.98
C ALA A 127 -3.71 -3.35 9.91
N GLU A 128 -5.00 -3.62 10.02
CA GLU A 128 -5.76 -4.39 9.04
C GLU A 128 -6.96 -3.58 8.57
N LEU A 129 -7.21 -3.61 7.28
CA LEU A 129 -8.45 -3.11 6.70
C LEU A 129 -9.26 -4.31 6.20
N ILE A 130 -10.45 -4.48 6.75
CA ILE A 130 -11.36 -5.56 6.39
C ILE A 130 -12.48 -4.95 5.54
N GLU A 131 -12.63 -5.47 4.31
CA GLU A 131 -13.70 -5.05 3.41
C GLU A 131 -14.98 -5.82 3.71
N GLU A 132 -16.08 -5.11 3.84
CA GLU A 132 -17.40 -5.69 4.10
C GLU A 132 -18.27 -5.78 2.85
#